data_93645daff8d94696b0fb58e089f19921
#
_entry.id   93645daff8d94696b0fb58e089f19921
#
_cell.length_a   1.000
_cell.length_b   1.000
_cell.length_c   1.000
_cell.angle_alpha   90.00
_cell.angle_beta   90.00
_cell.angle_gamma   90.00
#
_symmetry.space_group_name_H-M   'P 1'
#
loop_
_entity.id
_entity.type
_entity.pdbx_description
1 polymer ?
#
loop_
_entity_poly.entity_id
_entity_poly.type
_entity_poly.pdbx_seq_one_letter_code
_entity_poly.pdbx_strand_id
1 'polypeptide(L)'
;MVSVLVITALEIVAPGQTAMVQFFGRYVGTISRPGFWWLLPLTVRRRVSVRVRNFETDHLKVNDADGNPVEIAAIVVWQVADTAKSTYAVEDYRNFVSAQAESALRHVATSHPYDDTSGAGTSLRGSTDVVAAALAAEVAARVAVAGVEIVEVRISHLAYAPEIAQAMLRRQQANAVVAARSRIVEGAVGMVELALSRLTETGVVDLDEERKASMVSNLMVVLCGDQPPSPIVNTGSLYS
;
A
#
# COMPACT_ATOMS: atom_id res chain seq x y z
N MET A 1 -27.36 55.11 -12.25
CA MET A 1 -27.43 54.17 -11.10
C MET A 1 -28.06 52.82 -11.43
N VAL A 2 -29.20 52.77 -12.14
CA VAL A 2 -29.84 51.48 -12.52
C VAL A 2 -28.93 50.59 -13.40
N SER A 3 -28.20 51.17 -14.37
CA SER A 3 -27.31 50.47 -15.28
C SER A 3 -26.14 49.77 -14.55
N VAL A 4 -25.59 50.38 -13.51
CA VAL A 4 -24.52 49.80 -12.67
C VAL A 4 -25.04 48.61 -11.87
N LEU A 5 -26.25 48.69 -11.33
CA LEU A 5 -26.92 47.61 -10.61
C LEU A 5 -27.20 46.41 -11.52
N VAL A 6 -27.58 46.64 -12.78
CA VAL A 6 -27.81 45.56 -13.76
C VAL A 6 -26.48 44.85 -14.10
N ILE A 7 -25.40 45.61 -14.32
CA ILE A 7 -24.09 45.03 -14.64
C ILE A 7 -23.54 44.17 -13.47
N THR A 8 -23.75 44.60 -12.23
CA THR A 8 -23.32 43.82 -11.05
C THR A 8 -24.16 42.58 -10.82
N ALA A 9 -25.29 42.42 -11.47
CA ALA A 9 -26.16 41.24 -11.37
C ALA A 9 -25.75 40.09 -12.28
N LEU A 10 -24.83 40.31 -13.23
CA LEU A 10 -24.39 39.30 -14.18
C LEU A 10 -23.24 38.47 -13.64
N GLU A 11 -23.33 37.16 -13.82
CA GLU A 11 -22.28 36.19 -13.42
C GLU A 11 -22.07 35.15 -14.52
N ILE A 12 -20.80 34.88 -14.82
CA ILE A 12 -20.41 33.85 -15.77
C ILE A 12 -19.74 32.72 -14.97
N VAL A 13 -20.35 31.55 -15.01
CA VAL A 13 -19.82 30.33 -14.38
C VAL A 13 -19.16 29.48 -15.45
N ALA A 14 -17.85 29.30 -15.37
CA ALA A 14 -17.08 28.48 -16.30
C ALA A 14 -17.27 26.96 -16.00
N PRO A 15 -17.12 26.07 -17.01
CA PRO A 15 -17.15 24.64 -16.80
C PRO A 15 -16.10 24.19 -15.76
N GLY A 16 -16.49 23.33 -14.81
CA GLY A 16 -15.63 22.87 -13.72
C GLY A 16 -15.47 23.85 -12.57
N GLN A 17 -16.32 24.88 -12.52
CA GLN A 17 -16.45 25.82 -11.40
C GLN A 17 -17.90 25.90 -10.95
N THR A 18 -18.08 26.22 -9.68
CA THR A 18 -19.36 26.54 -9.07
C THR A 18 -19.25 27.93 -8.45
N ALA A 19 -20.36 28.69 -8.46
CA ALA A 19 -20.44 29.99 -7.84
C ALA A 19 -21.41 29.93 -6.65
N MET A 20 -20.89 30.21 -5.45
CA MET A 20 -21.74 30.39 -4.28
C MET A 20 -22.23 31.83 -4.21
N VAL A 21 -23.48 31.97 -3.85
CA VAL A 21 -24.17 33.25 -3.77
C VAL A 21 -24.58 33.54 -2.33
N GLN A 22 -24.13 34.67 -1.83
CA GLN A 22 -24.53 35.21 -0.52
C GLN A 22 -25.26 36.52 -0.72
N PHE A 23 -26.34 36.71 0.00
CA PHE A 23 -27.08 37.97 0.08
C PHE A 23 -27.06 38.47 1.53
N PHE A 24 -26.46 39.64 1.76
CA PHE A 24 -26.29 40.24 3.07
C PHE A 24 -25.75 39.26 4.13
N GLY A 25 -24.73 38.50 3.79
CA GLY A 25 -24.11 37.52 4.71
C GLY A 25 -24.84 36.17 4.85
N ARG A 26 -26.05 36.04 4.28
CA ARG A 26 -26.82 34.81 4.30
C ARG A 26 -26.56 34.01 3.02
N TYR A 27 -26.26 32.74 3.13
CA TYR A 27 -26.15 31.80 2.02
C TYR A 27 -27.52 31.63 1.33
N VAL A 28 -27.60 31.87 0.01
CA VAL A 28 -28.82 31.76 -0.80
C VAL A 28 -28.82 30.49 -1.61
N GLY A 29 -27.66 30.11 -2.16
CA GLY A 29 -27.54 28.91 -2.98
C GLY A 29 -26.22 28.81 -3.74
N THR A 30 -26.02 27.71 -4.44
CA THR A 30 -24.85 27.43 -5.28
C THR A 30 -25.29 27.20 -6.72
N ILE A 31 -24.64 27.88 -7.65
CA ILE A 31 -24.83 27.68 -9.08
C ILE A 31 -23.83 26.66 -9.56
N SER A 32 -24.29 25.45 -9.90
CA SER A 32 -23.47 24.35 -10.38
C SER A 32 -23.40 24.24 -11.89
N ARG A 33 -24.37 24.83 -12.61
CA ARG A 33 -24.44 24.75 -14.06
C ARG A 33 -23.60 25.86 -14.70
N PRO A 34 -22.71 25.52 -15.65
CA PRO A 34 -21.95 26.52 -16.38
C PRO A 34 -22.90 27.36 -17.27
N GLY A 35 -22.52 28.60 -17.48
CA GLY A 35 -23.29 29.51 -18.32
C GLY A 35 -23.35 30.90 -17.76
N PHE A 36 -24.24 31.67 -18.37
CA PHE A 36 -24.50 33.06 -18.04
C PHE A 36 -25.74 33.14 -17.14
N TRP A 37 -25.56 33.76 -15.97
CA TRP A 37 -26.60 33.84 -14.96
C TRP A 37 -26.89 35.29 -14.58
N TRP A 38 -28.15 35.60 -14.44
CA TRP A 38 -28.58 36.88 -13.88
C TRP A 38 -29.02 36.63 -12.42
N LEU A 39 -28.36 37.33 -11.52
CA LEU A 39 -28.55 37.19 -10.07
C LEU A 39 -29.08 38.48 -9.46
N LEU A 40 -29.56 38.43 -8.23
CA LEU A 40 -29.90 39.64 -7.52
C LEU A 40 -28.66 40.55 -7.38
N PRO A 41 -28.82 41.84 -7.60
CA PRO A 41 -27.75 42.79 -7.28
C PRO A 41 -27.43 42.78 -5.78
N LEU A 42 -26.26 43.26 -5.40
CA LEU A 42 -25.77 43.28 -4.01
C LEU A 42 -25.47 41.88 -3.42
N THR A 43 -25.29 40.86 -4.24
CA THR A 43 -24.84 39.54 -3.81
C THR A 43 -23.32 39.45 -3.84
N VAL A 44 -22.74 38.84 -2.79
CA VAL A 44 -21.33 38.44 -2.74
C VAL A 44 -21.22 37.04 -3.33
N ARG A 45 -20.23 36.84 -4.19
CA ARG A 45 -20.05 35.59 -4.94
C ARG A 45 -18.65 35.03 -4.68
N ARG A 46 -18.56 33.75 -4.40
CA ARG A 46 -17.29 33.02 -4.31
C ARG A 46 -17.29 31.88 -5.30
N ARG A 47 -16.26 31.82 -6.15
CA ARG A 47 -16.07 30.74 -7.12
C ARG A 47 -15.18 29.66 -6.51
N VAL A 48 -15.63 28.41 -6.61
CA VAL A 48 -14.88 27.24 -6.17
C VAL A 48 -14.72 26.28 -7.34
N SER A 49 -13.53 25.79 -7.55
CA SER A 49 -13.27 24.77 -8.59
C SER A 49 -13.69 23.39 -8.05
N VAL A 50 -14.52 22.70 -8.82
CA VAL A 50 -14.95 21.31 -8.56
C VAL A 50 -14.17 20.29 -9.39
N ARG A 51 -13.09 20.74 -10.05
CA ARG A 51 -12.22 19.85 -10.81
C ARG A 51 -11.45 18.93 -9.87
N VAL A 52 -11.16 17.73 -10.35
CA VAL A 52 -10.28 16.80 -9.65
C VAL A 52 -8.89 17.42 -9.48
N ARG A 53 -8.32 17.26 -8.32
CA ARG A 53 -6.98 17.71 -7.93
C ARG A 53 -6.25 16.59 -7.25
N ASN A 54 -4.94 16.67 -7.26
CA ASN A 54 -4.08 15.79 -6.49
C ASN A 54 -3.05 16.60 -5.70
N PHE A 55 -2.58 16.01 -4.64
CA PHE A 55 -1.38 16.42 -3.93
C PHE A 55 -0.68 15.18 -3.39
N GLU A 56 0.59 15.30 -3.13
CA GLU A 56 1.39 14.30 -2.43
C GLU A 56 1.64 14.80 -1.01
N THR A 57 1.49 13.91 -0.03
CA THR A 57 1.82 14.22 1.36
C THR A 57 3.32 14.36 1.51
N ASP A 58 3.76 15.05 2.55
CA ASP A 58 5.17 15.02 2.93
C ASP A 58 5.60 13.59 3.29
N HIS A 59 6.91 13.31 3.19
CA HIS A 59 7.48 12.05 3.64
C HIS A 59 7.42 12.00 5.17
N LEU A 60 6.49 11.19 5.67
CA LEU A 60 6.29 11.03 7.10
C LEU A 60 7.14 9.88 7.64
N LYS A 61 7.95 10.18 8.65
CA LYS A 61 8.64 9.15 9.42
C LYS A 61 7.75 8.71 10.57
N VAL A 62 7.33 7.44 10.53
CA VAL A 62 6.42 6.83 11.52
C VAL A 62 6.91 5.44 11.88
N ASN A 63 6.46 4.91 13.02
CA ASN A 63 6.70 3.51 13.34
C ASN A 63 5.56 2.66 12.78
N ASP A 64 5.89 1.51 12.22
CA ASP A 64 4.92 0.50 11.81
C ASP A 64 4.32 -0.25 13.03
N ALA A 65 3.45 -1.23 12.78
CA ALA A 65 2.85 -2.03 13.84
C ALA A 65 3.88 -2.84 14.67
N ASP A 66 5.02 -3.16 14.09
CA ASP A 66 6.13 -3.86 14.74
C ASP A 66 7.09 -2.91 15.48
N GLY A 67 6.85 -1.60 15.42
CA GLY A 67 7.69 -0.58 16.02
C GLY A 67 8.92 -0.17 15.19
N ASN A 68 9.03 -0.61 13.93
CA ASN A 68 10.12 -0.23 13.06
C ASN A 68 9.85 1.16 12.44
N PRO A 69 10.84 2.09 12.42
CA PRO A 69 10.68 3.37 11.77
C PRO A 69 10.67 3.20 10.24
N VAL A 70 9.59 3.68 9.60
CA VAL A 70 9.38 3.68 8.15
C VAL A 70 9.13 5.09 7.66
N GLU A 71 9.52 5.37 6.43
CA GLU A 71 9.19 6.58 5.69
C GLU A 71 8.08 6.25 4.70
N ILE A 72 6.99 7.00 4.78
CA ILE A 72 5.80 6.78 3.95
C ILE A 72 5.27 8.11 3.42
N ALA A 73 4.83 8.10 2.16
CA ALA A 73 4.10 9.19 1.52
C ALA A 73 2.97 8.64 0.67
N ALA A 74 1.94 9.46 0.43
CA ALA A 74 0.79 9.07 -0.37
C ALA A 74 0.35 10.20 -1.30
N ILE A 75 -0.11 9.83 -2.48
CA ILE A 75 -0.81 10.74 -3.40
C ILE A 75 -2.30 10.60 -3.15
N VAL A 76 -2.93 11.74 -2.89
CA VAL A 76 -4.39 11.85 -2.66
C VAL A 76 -5.03 12.59 -3.82
N VAL A 77 -5.96 11.94 -4.49
CA VAL A 77 -6.78 12.50 -5.57
C VAL A 77 -8.16 12.81 -5.03
N TRP A 78 -8.61 14.04 -5.16
CA TRP A 78 -9.83 14.54 -4.54
C TRP A 78 -10.52 15.63 -5.36
N GLN A 79 -11.78 15.88 -5.06
CA GLN A 79 -12.58 16.94 -5.64
C GLN A 79 -13.53 17.55 -4.60
N VAL A 80 -14.04 18.76 -4.89
CA VAL A 80 -15.08 19.37 -4.07
C VAL A 80 -16.44 18.84 -4.53
N ALA A 81 -17.12 18.10 -3.67
CA ALA A 81 -18.47 17.60 -3.89
C ALA A 81 -19.53 18.59 -3.42
N ASP A 82 -19.33 19.21 -2.25
CA ASP A 82 -20.23 20.21 -1.67
C ASP A 82 -19.49 21.53 -1.50
N THR A 83 -19.76 22.47 -2.40
CA THR A 83 -19.14 23.79 -2.42
C THR A 83 -19.49 24.64 -1.19
N ALA A 84 -20.69 24.47 -0.66
CA ALA A 84 -21.14 25.23 0.51
C ALA A 84 -20.35 24.78 1.75
N LYS A 85 -20.22 23.46 1.97
CA LYS A 85 -19.43 22.93 3.07
C LYS A 85 -17.96 23.30 2.94
N SER A 86 -17.37 23.20 1.74
CA SER A 86 -15.95 23.53 1.54
C SER A 86 -15.59 24.98 1.84
N THR A 87 -16.58 25.88 1.84
CA THR A 87 -16.35 27.30 2.08
C THR A 87 -16.77 27.75 3.47
N TYR A 88 -17.77 27.10 4.08
CA TYR A 88 -18.34 27.55 5.35
C TYR A 88 -18.05 26.63 6.52
N ALA A 89 -17.78 25.35 6.29
CA ALA A 89 -17.50 24.42 7.38
C ALA A 89 -16.03 24.46 7.84
N VAL A 90 -15.12 24.85 6.95
CA VAL A 90 -13.68 24.95 7.23
C VAL A 90 -13.12 26.24 6.64
N GLU A 91 -12.10 26.80 7.25
CA GLU A 91 -11.47 28.05 6.81
C GLU A 91 -10.69 27.86 5.49
N ASP A 92 -9.85 26.85 5.43
CA ASP A 92 -9.12 26.43 4.22
C ASP A 92 -9.24 24.92 4.02
N TYR A 93 -10.15 24.54 3.14
CA TYR A 93 -10.41 23.13 2.84
C TYR A 93 -9.19 22.40 2.24
N ARG A 94 -8.26 23.12 1.57
CA ARG A 94 -7.06 22.50 0.98
C ARG A 94 -6.08 22.08 2.05
N ASN A 95 -5.73 23.00 2.93
CA ASN A 95 -4.87 22.73 4.08
C ASN A 95 -5.51 21.70 5.03
N PHE A 96 -6.84 21.77 5.19
CA PHE A 96 -7.58 20.81 6.00
C PHE A 96 -7.47 19.39 5.41
N VAL A 97 -7.67 19.21 4.10
CA VAL A 97 -7.56 17.89 3.45
C VAL A 97 -6.13 17.34 3.57
N SER A 98 -5.10 18.18 3.37
CA SER A 98 -3.70 17.76 3.52
C SER A 98 -3.40 17.27 4.93
N ALA A 99 -3.76 18.05 5.95
CA ALA A 99 -3.53 17.68 7.34
C ALA A 99 -4.29 16.42 7.76
N GLN A 100 -5.53 16.24 7.28
CA GLN A 100 -6.30 15.03 7.58
C GLN A 100 -5.74 13.80 6.85
N ALA A 101 -5.27 13.95 5.63
CA ALA A 101 -4.61 12.87 4.88
C ALA A 101 -3.31 12.41 5.56
N GLU A 102 -2.47 13.33 6.01
CA GLU A 102 -1.26 13.00 6.77
C GLU A 102 -1.57 12.29 8.10
N SER A 103 -2.59 12.77 8.81
CA SER A 103 -3.04 12.14 10.06
C SER A 103 -3.58 10.73 9.83
N ALA A 104 -4.36 10.52 8.77
CA ALA A 104 -4.87 9.21 8.38
C ALA A 104 -3.74 8.27 7.93
N LEU A 105 -2.78 8.79 7.14
CA LEU A 105 -1.62 8.04 6.70
C LEU A 105 -0.79 7.54 7.87
N ARG A 106 -0.55 8.39 8.88
CA ARG A 106 0.13 8.01 10.12
C ARG A 106 -0.64 6.91 10.87
N HIS A 107 -1.94 7.03 10.98
CA HIS A 107 -2.78 6.04 11.66
C HIS A 107 -2.74 4.69 10.97
N VAL A 108 -2.89 4.66 9.64
CA VAL A 108 -2.85 3.43 8.85
C VAL A 108 -1.45 2.79 8.89
N ALA A 109 -0.38 3.60 8.81
CA ALA A 109 0.98 3.10 8.89
C ALA A 109 1.29 2.43 10.24
N THR A 110 0.81 2.99 11.35
CA THR A 110 1.00 2.40 12.69
C THR A 110 0.15 1.15 12.92
N SER A 111 -0.90 0.94 12.14
CA SER A 111 -1.82 -0.20 12.28
C SER A 111 -1.38 -1.44 11.47
N HIS A 112 -0.41 -1.30 10.57
CA HIS A 112 0.03 -2.38 9.70
C HIS A 112 1.54 -2.56 9.78
N PRO A 113 2.07 -3.81 9.78
CA PRO A 113 3.50 -4.05 9.67
C PRO A 113 4.00 -3.68 8.27
N TYR A 114 5.26 -3.29 8.16
CA TYR A 114 5.88 -2.99 6.87
C TYR A 114 5.86 -4.22 5.93
N ASP A 115 6.27 -5.38 6.45
CA ASP A 115 6.35 -6.64 5.71
C ASP A 115 5.79 -7.78 6.56
N ASP A 116 4.97 -8.64 5.96
CA ASP A 116 4.45 -9.82 6.65
C ASP A 116 5.35 -11.02 6.38
N THR A 117 6.16 -11.38 7.38
CA THR A 117 7.02 -12.57 7.34
C THR A 117 6.26 -13.85 7.57
N SER A 118 5.03 -13.79 8.07
CA SER A 118 4.17 -14.97 8.34
C SER A 118 3.31 -15.37 7.14
N GLY A 119 3.11 -14.47 6.18
CA GLY A 119 2.30 -14.71 4.98
C GLY A 119 0.80 -14.79 5.22
N ALA A 120 0.33 -14.49 6.43
CA ALA A 120 -1.08 -14.63 6.83
C ALA A 120 -1.79 -13.29 7.06
N GLY A 121 -1.08 -12.17 7.01
CA GLY A 121 -1.59 -10.86 7.38
C GLY A 121 -1.52 -9.81 6.26
N THR A 122 -2.17 -8.68 6.51
CA THR A 122 -2.09 -7.49 5.65
C THR A 122 -0.87 -6.68 6.04
N SER A 123 0.03 -6.41 5.09
CA SER A 123 1.22 -5.57 5.29
C SER A 123 1.23 -4.38 4.35
N LEU A 124 1.95 -3.31 4.73
CA LEU A 124 2.07 -2.09 3.92
C LEU A 124 2.65 -2.39 2.53
N ARG A 125 3.63 -3.31 2.46
CA ARG A 125 4.31 -3.69 1.22
C ARG A 125 3.59 -4.77 0.43
N GLY A 126 3.09 -5.81 1.10
CA GLY A 126 2.51 -6.98 0.44
C GLY A 126 1.07 -6.80 -0.01
N SER A 127 0.32 -5.92 0.66
CA SER A 127 -1.11 -5.71 0.44
C SER A 127 -1.42 -4.24 0.12
N THR A 128 -0.62 -3.61 -0.73
CA THR A 128 -0.66 -2.17 -1.01
C THR A 128 -2.05 -1.69 -1.41
N ASP A 129 -2.79 -2.45 -2.22
CA ASP A 129 -4.14 -2.06 -2.68
C ASP A 129 -5.16 -2.07 -1.54
N VAL A 130 -5.08 -3.07 -0.64
CA VAL A 130 -5.96 -3.16 0.54
C VAL A 130 -5.69 -2.01 1.49
N VAL A 131 -4.41 -1.71 1.73
CA VAL A 131 -4.00 -0.60 2.60
C VAL A 131 -4.39 0.75 1.98
N ALA A 132 -4.23 0.92 0.66
CA ALA A 132 -4.65 2.13 -0.05
C ALA A 132 -6.16 2.34 0.03
N ALA A 133 -6.97 1.27 -0.08
CA ALA A 133 -8.42 1.34 0.08
C ALA A 133 -8.81 1.70 1.52
N ALA A 134 -8.16 1.13 2.53
CA ALA A 134 -8.38 1.47 3.93
C ALA A 134 -8.01 2.93 4.21
N LEU A 135 -6.89 3.41 3.67
CA LEU A 135 -6.46 4.80 3.77
C LEU A 135 -7.46 5.74 3.08
N ALA A 136 -7.94 5.39 1.89
CA ALA A 136 -8.94 6.19 1.19
C ALA A 136 -10.24 6.32 1.99
N ALA A 137 -10.73 5.24 2.59
CA ALA A 137 -11.90 5.25 3.44
C ALA A 137 -11.71 6.11 4.71
N GLU A 138 -10.55 5.99 5.35
CA GLU A 138 -10.20 6.78 6.54
C GLU A 138 -10.11 8.27 6.23
N VAL A 139 -9.43 8.65 5.13
CA VAL A 139 -9.35 10.05 4.69
C VAL A 139 -10.74 10.57 4.33
N ALA A 140 -11.53 9.82 3.56
CA ALA A 140 -12.88 10.21 3.15
C ALA A 140 -13.78 10.51 4.34
N ALA A 141 -13.75 9.66 5.38
CA ALA A 141 -14.54 9.87 6.60
C ALA A 141 -14.18 11.19 7.29
N ARG A 142 -12.88 11.53 7.34
CA ARG A 142 -12.39 12.75 8.00
C ARG A 142 -12.67 14.03 7.21
N VAL A 143 -12.58 13.98 5.87
CA VAL A 143 -12.76 15.17 5.03
C VAL A 143 -14.20 15.43 4.62
N ALA A 144 -15.13 14.52 4.90
CA ALA A 144 -16.55 14.67 4.57
C ALA A 144 -17.17 15.94 5.17
N VAL A 145 -16.70 16.39 6.34
CA VAL A 145 -17.14 17.64 6.98
C VAL A 145 -16.83 18.87 6.12
N ALA A 146 -15.73 18.84 5.37
CA ALA A 146 -15.32 19.90 4.46
C ALA A 146 -16.00 19.82 3.09
N GLY A 147 -16.94 18.89 2.87
CA GLY A 147 -17.62 18.73 1.58
C GLY A 147 -16.70 18.30 0.44
N VAL A 148 -15.62 17.60 0.76
CA VAL A 148 -14.63 17.05 -0.16
C VAL A 148 -14.86 15.56 -0.31
N GLU A 149 -14.71 15.09 -1.55
CA GLU A 149 -14.78 13.67 -1.91
C GLU A 149 -13.39 13.19 -2.34
N ILE A 150 -13.00 12.06 -1.80
CA ILE A 150 -11.77 11.37 -2.19
C ILE A 150 -12.07 10.45 -3.37
N VAL A 151 -11.36 10.66 -4.46
CA VAL A 151 -11.48 9.84 -5.67
C VAL A 151 -10.59 8.62 -5.56
N GLU A 152 -9.35 8.82 -5.14
CA GLU A 152 -8.36 7.76 -5.02
C GLU A 152 -7.25 8.17 -4.05
N VAL A 153 -6.67 7.18 -3.37
CA VAL A 153 -5.43 7.36 -2.61
C VAL A 153 -4.45 6.25 -3.00
N ARG A 154 -3.19 6.61 -3.21
CA ARG A 154 -2.11 5.66 -3.51
C ARG A 154 -0.89 5.95 -2.66
N ILE A 155 -0.25 4.92 -2.17
CA ILE A 155 1.06 5.05 -1.52
C ILE A 155 2.08 5.36 -2.62
N SER A 156 2.78 6.49 -2.52
CA SER A 156 3.80 6.93 -3.47
C SER A 156 5.20 6.55 -3.04
N HIS A 157 5.45 6.54 -1.74
CA HIS A 157 6.72 6.18 -1.16
C HIS A 157 6.53 5.30 0.07
N LEU A 158 7.31 4.23 0.17
CA LEU A 158 7.34 3.34 1.32
C LEU A 158 8.73 2.72 1.43
N ALA A 159 9.46 3.08 2.47
CA ALA A 159 10.80 2.56 2.74
C ALA A 159 11.04 2.46 4.25
N TYR A 160 11.98 1.60 4.67
CA TYR A 160 12.52 1.70 6.01
C TYR A 160 13.30 2.99 6.18
N ALA A 161 13.23 3.59 7.35
CA ALA A 161 14.04 4.75 7.67
C ALA A 161 15.55 4.41 7.51
N PRO A 162 16.38 5.35 7.02
CA PRO A 162 17.79 5.10 6.71
C PRO A 162 18.58 4.48 7.85
N GLU A 163 18.22 4.80 9.10
CA GLU A 163 18.89 4.32 10.30
C GLU A 163 18.82 2.79 10.48
N ILE A 164 17.73 2.16 10.02
CA ILE A 164 17.53 0.73 10.19
C ILE A 164 17.56 -0.04 8.86
N ALA A 165 17.62 0.65 7.73
CA ALA A 165 17.51 0.03 6.40
C ALA A 165 18.52 -1.10 6.19
N GLN A 166 19.80 -0.91 6.59
CA GLN A 166 20.81 -1.97 6.50
C GLN A 166 20.54 -3.16 7.42
N ALA A 167 20.06 -2.92 8.64
CA ALA A 167 19.74 -3.99 9.57
C ALA A 167 18.55 -4.83 9.06
N MET A 168 17.54 -4.17 8.52
CA MET A 168 16.37 -4.84 7.94
C MET A 168 16.73 -5.62 6.67
N LEU A 169 17.61 -5.09 5.82
CA LEU A 169 18.12 -5.84 4.66
C LEU A 169 18.83 -7.13 5.09
N ARG A 170 19.69 -7.08 6.11
CA ARG A 170 20.35 -8.27 6.65
C ARG A 170 19.34 -9.28 7.22
N ARG A 171 18.31 -8.80 7.93
CA ARG A 171 17.22 -9.64 8.44
C ARG A 171 16.46 -10.33 7.31
N GLN A 172 16.11 -9.59 6.25
CA GLN A 172 15.45 -10.13 5.07
C GLN A 172 16.31 -11.17 4.36
N GLN A 173 17.61 -10.91 4.19
CA GLN A 173 18.56 -11.87 3.63
C GLN A 173 18.64 -13.15 4.47
N ALA A 174 18.75 -13.03 5.79
CA ALA A 174 18.79 -14.19 6.68
C ALA A 174 17.51 -15.02 6.58
N ASN A 175 16.33 -14.37 6.60
CA ASN A 175 15.05 -15.05 6.45
C ASN A 175 14.92 -15.73 5.09
N ALA A 176 15.37 -15.09 4.01
CA ALA A 176 15.36 -15.65 2.67
C ALA A 176 16.25 -16.90 2.56
N VAL A 177 17.45 -16.89 3.19
CA VAL A 177 18.34 -18.06 3.24
C VAL A 177 17.70 -19.21 4.01
N VAL A 178 17.09 -18.92 5.17
CA VAL A 178 16.40 -19.95 5.97
C VAL A 178 15.23 -20.54 5.20
N ALA A 179 14.39 -19.69 4.57
CA ALA A 179 13.26 -20.16 3.78
C ALA A 179 13.70 -20.99 2.55
N ALA A 180 14.78 -20.60 1.89
CA ALA A 180 15.35 -21.36 0.79
C ALA A 180 15.84 -22.73 1.25
N ARG A 181 16.56 -22.77 2.36
CA ARG A 181 17.05 -24.05 2.94
C ARG A 181 15.90 -24.97 3.38
N SER A 182 14.86 -24.44 4.01
CA SER A 182 13.68 -25.22 4.35
C SER A 182 13.05 -25.89 3.13
N ARG A 183 12.88 -25.15 2.03
CA ARG A 183 12.35 -25.68 0.77
C ARG A 183 13.26 -26.75 0.15
N ILE A 184 14.58 -26.57 0.23
CA ILE A 184 15.54 -27.60 -0.22
C ILE A 184 15.38 -28.88 0.57
N VAL A 185 15.28 -28.78 1.90
CA VAL A 185 15.11 -29.96 2.77
C VAL A 185 13.78 -30.65 2.49
N GLU A 186 12.67 -29.91 2.41
CA GLU A 186 11.35 -30.46 2.07
C GLU A 186 11.36 -31.18 0.70
N GLY A 187 11.97 -30.54 -0.31
CA GLY A 187 12.14 -31.13 -1.63
C GLY A 187 13.02 -32.38 -1.61
N ALA A 188 14.11 -32.37 -0.82
CA ALA A 188 15.01 -33.51 -0.68
C ALA A 188 14.31 -34.68 -0.03
N VAL A 189 13.54 -34.45 1.05
CA VAL A 189 12.75 -35.50 1.72
C VAL A 189 11.76 -36.13 0.74
N GLY A 190 10.99 -35.33 0.02
CA GLY A 190 10.03 -35.83 -0.98
C GLY A 190 10.72 -36.64 -2.11
N MET A 191 11.89 -36.21 -2.57
CA MET A 191 12.66 -36.96 -3.58
C MET A 191 13.17 -38.28 -3.04
N VAL A 192 13.64 -38.31 -1.79
CA VAL A 192 14.12 -39.55 -1.14
C VAL A 192 12.96 -40.53 -0.91
N GLU A 193 11.82 -40.08 -0.41
CA GLU A 193 10.61 -40.89 -0.27
C GLU A 193 10.16 -41.51 -1.60
N LEU A 194 10.12 -40.71 -2.65
CA LEU A 194 9.75 -41.17 -3.99
C LEU A 194 10.75 -42.19 -4.53
N ALA A 195 12.05 -41.97 -4.32
CA ALA A 195 13.09 -42.93 -4.74
C ALA A 195 12.97 -44.26 -4.03
N LEU A 196 12.78 -44.25 -2.70
CA LEU A 196 12.60 -45.47 -1.91
C LEU A 196 11.34 -46.24 -2.31
N SER A 197 10.22 -45.56 -2.49
CA SER A 197 8.95 -46.15 -2.93
C SER A 197 9.12 -46.87 -4.28
N ARG A 198 9.72 -46.19 -5.27
CA ARG A 198 9.96 -46.78 -6.58
C ARG A 198 10.91 -47.97 -6.57
N LEU A 199 11.99 -47.93 -5.76
CA LEU A 199 12.92 -49.04 -5.64
C LEU A 199 12.25 -50.27 -5.02
N THR A 200 11.37 -50.06 -4.04
CA THR A 200 10.59 -51.12 -3.39
C THR A 200 9.56 -51.73 -4.37
N GLU A 201 8.84 -50.88 -5.14
CA GLU A 201 7.84 -51.33 -6.12
C GLU A 201 8.45 -52.15 -7.26
N THR A 202 9.63 -51.74 -7.76
CA THR A 202 10.30 -52.40 -8.86
C THR A 202 11.07 -53.64 -8.45
N GLY A 203 11.27 -53.88 -7.14
CA GLY A 203 11.97 -55.07 -6.64
C GLY A 203 13.42 -55.20 -7.08
N VAL A 204 14.03 -54.09 -7.56
CA VAL A 204 15.40 -54.10 -8.14
C VAL A 204 16.45 -54.37 -7.07
N VAL A 205 16.17 -53.97 -5.82
CA VAL A 205 17.09 -54.10 -4.70
C VAL A 205 16.31 -54.50 -3.43
N ASP A 206 16.72 -55.57 -2.80
CA ASP A 206 16.22 -55.92 -1.46
C ASP A 206 17.02 -55.12 -0.42
N LEU A 207 16.39 -54.07 0.12
CA LEU A 207 16.98 -53.14 1.08
C LEU A 207 16.49 -53.49 2.48
N ASP A 208 17.41 -53.92 3.33
CA ASP A 208 17.17 -54.00 4.78
C ASP A 208 17.09 -52.57 5.37
N GLU A 209 16.59 -52.43 6.59
CA GLU A 209 16.36 -51.12 7.25
C GLU A 209 17.69 -50.35 7.45
N GLU A 210 18.82 -51.05 7.66
CA GLU A 210 20.14 -50.43 7.86
C GLU A 210 20.65 -49.82 6.55
N ARG A 211 20.50 -50.54 5.44
CA ARG A 211 20.86 -50.05 4.11
C ARG A 211 19.97 -48.91 3.64
N LYS A 212 18.66 -48.95 3.92
CA LYS A 212 17.75 -47.85 3.70
C LYS A 212 18.18 -46.58 4.43
N ALA A 213 18.49 -46.69 5.74
CA ALA A 213 18.92 -45.56 6.53
C ALA A 213 20.24 -44.95 6.02
N SER A 214 21.21 -45.80 5.62
CA SER A 214 22.47 -45.35 5.02
C SER A 214 22.24 -44.63 3.70
N MET A 215 21.37 -45.18 2.84
CA MET A 215 21.04 -44.55 1.55
C MET A 215 20.32 -43.22 1.72
N VAL A 216 19.36 -43.12 2.65
CA VAL A 216 18.67 -41.86 3.00
C VAL A 216 19.68 -40.81 3.45
N SER A 217 20.58 -41.19 4.38
CA SER A 217 21.61 -40.27 4.87
C SER A 217 22.52 -39.75 3.76
N ASN A 218 22.98 -40.63 2.88
CA ASN A 218 23.84 -40.23 1.73
C ASN A 218 23.10 -39.34 0.73
N LEU A 219 21.84 -39.67 0.40
CA LEU A 219 21.04 -38.86 -0.50
C LEU A 219 20.73 -37.47 0.09
N MET A 220 20.40 -37.42 1.38
CA MET A 220 20.15 -36.15 2.06
C MET A 220 21.39 -35.25 2.09
N VAL A 221 22.59 -35.81 2.33
CA VAL A 221 23.85 -35.04 2.26
C VAL A 221 24.08 -34.46 0.85
N VAL A 222 23.83 -35.26 -0.18
CA VAL A 222 24.00 -34.81 -1.59
C VAL A 222 22.96 -33.79 -1.97
N LEU A 223 21.68 -33.99 -1.62
CA LEU A 223 20.58 -33.12 -2.01
C LEU A 223 20.51 -31.81 -1.22
N CYS A 224 20.93 -31.82 0.04
CA CYS A 224 20.94 -30.64 0.91
C CYS A 224 22.31 -29.93 0.96
N GLY A 225 23.35 -30.47 0.35
CA GLY A 225 24.68 -29.89 0.31
C GLY A 225 24.80 -28.70 -0.64
N ASP A 226 25.57 -27.70 -0.26
CA ASP A 226 25.84 -26.51 -1.10
C ASP A 226 26.92 -26.76 -2.19
N GLN A 227 27.65 -27.89 -2.09
CA GLN A 227 28.73 -28.24 -3.03
C GLN A 227 28.35 -29.47 -3.86
N PRO A 228 28.74 -29.51 -5.14
CA PRO A 228 28.54 -30.69 -5.96
C PRO A 228 29.29 -31.86 -5.37
N PRO A 229 28.68 -33.09 -5.24
CA PRO A 229 29.32 -34.23 -4.69
C PRO A 229 30.50 -34.65 -5.57
N SER A 230 31.67 -34.86 -4.96
CA SER A 230 32.81 -35.47 -5.64
C SER A 230 32.74 -37.00 -5.44
N PRO A 231 32.52 -37.80 -6.49
CA PRO A 231 32.48 -39.25 -6.36
C PRO A 231 33.87 -39.76 -5.98
N ILE A 232 33.99 -40.33 -4.83
CA ILE A 232 35.19 -41.10 -4.42
C ILE A 232 35.00 -42.51 -4.96
N VAL A 233 35.63 -42.81 -6.05
CA VAL A 233 35.70 -44.19 -6.54
C VAL A 233 36.73 -44.93 -5.69
N ASN A 234 36.25 -45.77 -4.78
CA ASN A 234 37.12 -46.65 -4.03
C ASN A 234 37.53 -47.81 -4.95
N THR A 235 38.69 -47.69 -5.56
CA THR A 235 39.32 -48.78 -6.33
C THR A 235 40.04 -49.79 -5.42
N GLY A 236 39.59 -49.89 -4.18
CA GLY A 236 40.16 -50.80 -3.20
C GLY A 236 40.19 -52.25 -3.67
N SER A 237 41.31 -52.82 -3.51
CA SER A 237 41.69 -54.19 -3.82
C SER A 237 40.59 -55.21 -3.57
N LEU A 238 40.06 -55.76 -4.65
CA LEU A 238 39.18 -56.95 -4.61
C LEU A 238 39.97 -58.24 -4.42
N TYR A 239 41.26 -58.14 -4.09
CA TYR A 239 42.13 -59.34 -3.85
C TYR A 239 43.04 -59.11 -2.65
N SER A 240 42.68 -59.66 -1.54
CA SER A 240 43.54 -60.34 -0.52
C SER A 240 42.71 -61.30 0.27
#